data_9df28e1964c7ae92db80e0205933b079
#
_entry.id   9df28e1964c7ae92db80e0205933b079
#
_cell.length_a   1.000
_cell.length_b   1.000
_cell.length_c   1.000
_cell.angle_alpha   90.00
_cell.angle_beta   90.00
_cell.angle_gamma   90.00
#
_symmetry.space_group_name_H-M   'P 1'
#
loop_
_entity.id
_entity.type
_entity.pdbx_description
1 polymer ?
#
loop_
_entity_poly.entity_id
_entity_poly.type
_entity_poly.pdbx_seq_one_letter_code
_entity_poly.pdbx_strand_id
1 'polypeptide(L)'
;MTTTLTSGPPATSPGRATFTALAIRETRRLVLNPVFLFAVAFITFALWAGPDAGQTEIDTANPYPAIFLGGFGMMATYWLTRSMRASEPVVGVTPVTQPVRTAALCAVALVPFACGWLALLRFVQLIPVSSPLYGPFSPSARVAVLVGQIVIPALGGPLLGVALGRWVRFPGAAFVLFLLIYGWVSLVTILTMSHASSALVAVLRLFAGFTFFALHSDAGGVTAWRGSPWFFIGWQLALCAIAVLVALLRGAEGRVRTRIIRALGIAGVAALILLVLAALGGFTYPLTV
;
A
#
# COMPACT_ATOMS: atom_id res chain seq x y z
N MET A 1 -44.40 -44.08 -0.15
CA MET A 1 -43.17 -43.73 -0.88
C MET A 1 -42.87 -42.26 -0.58
N THR A 2 -41.97 -41.99 0.33
CA THR A 2 -41.55 -40.63 0.75
C THR A 2 -40.30 -40.30 -0.03
N THR A 3 -40.42 -39.43 -1.04
CA THR A 3 -39.28 -38.87 -1.78
C THR A 3 -38.56 -37.86 -0.91
N THR A 4 -37.40 -38.22 -0.37
CA THR A 4 -36.44 -37.35 0.25
C THR A 4 -35.87 -36.40 -0.81
N LEU A 5 -36.30 -35.12 -0.80
CA LEU A 5 -35.66 -34.05 -1.56
C LEU A 5 -34.26 -33.83 -0.94
N THR A 6 -33.22 -34.36 -1.63
CA THR A 6 -31.84 -34.00 -1.35
C THR A 6 -31.68 -32.50 -1.60
N SER A 7 -31.46 -31.74 -0.52
CA SER A 7 -31.09 -30.34 -0.59
C SER A 7 -29.76 -30.24 -1.32
N GLY A 8 -29.81 -29.77 -2.57
CA GLY A 8 -28.59 -29.44 -3.32
C GLY A 8 -27.79 -28.39 -2.58
N PRO A 9 -26.46 -28.29 -2.85
CA PRO A 9 -25.61 -27.29 -2.23
C PRO A 9 -26.18 -25.90 -2.45
N PRO A 10 -26.10 -25.00 -1.44
CA PRO A 10 -26.67 -23.67 -1.51
C PRO A 10 -26.17 -22.96 -2.77
N ALA A 11 -27.08 -22.58 -3.65
CA ALA A 11 -26.76 -21.85 -4.87
C ALA A 11 -26.02 -20.57 -4.51
N THR A 12 -24.74 -20.49 -4.83
CA THR A 12 -23.93 -19.28 -4.66
C THR A 12 -24.62 -18.17 -5.44
N SER A 13 -24.90 -17.04 -4.77
CA SER A 13 -25.55 -15.91 -5.42
C SER A 13 -24.77 -15.53 -6.69
N PRO A 14 -25.44 -15.38 -7.85
CA PRO A 14 -24.76 -15.17 -9.15
C PRO A 14 -23.73 -14.02 -9.13
N GLY A 15 -23.91 -13.02 -8.27
CA GLY A 15 -22.94 -11.91 -8.10
C GLY A 15 -21.60 -12.30 -7.45
N ARG A 16 -21.60 -13.26 -6.52
CA ARG A 16 -20.35 -13.72 -5.87
C ARG A 16 -19.51 -14.56 -6.82
N ALA A 17 -20.10 -15.48 -7.55
CA ALA A 17 -19.38 -16.31 -8.53
C ALA A 17 -18.72 -15.44 -9.61
N THR A 18 -19.44 -14.43 -10.10
CA THR A 18 -18.93 -13.49 -11.10
C THR A 18 -17.78 -12.63 -10.57
N PHE A 19 -17.90 -12.11 -9.33
CA PHE A 19 -16.82 -11.35 -8.68
C PHE A 19 -15.56 -12.20 -8.55
N THR A 20 -15.66 -13.43 -8.05
CA THR A 20 -14.51 -14.33 -7.86
C THR A 20 -13.83 -14.65 -9.18
N ALA A 21 -14.61 -15.00 -10.22
CA ALA A 21 -14.08 -15.27 -11.55
C ALA A 21 -13.31 -14.08 -12.13
N LEU A 22 -13.85 -12.87 -11.98
CA LEU A 22 -13.19 -11.63 -12.41
C LEU A 22 -11.92 -11.37 -11.61
N ALA A 23 -11.97 -11.49 -10.29
CA ALA A 23 -10.81 -11.28 -9.42
C ALA A 23 -9.67 -12.25 -9.77
N ILE A 24 -9.96 -13.53 -9.98
CA ILE A 24 -8.98 -14.54 -10.40
C ILE A 24 -8.38 -14.17 -11.76
N ARG A 25 -9.20 -13.80 -12.73
CA ARG A 25 -8.74 -13.39 -14.06
C ARG A 25 -7.79 -12.20 -13.99
N GLU A 26 -8.17 -11.14 -13.28
CA GLU A 26 -7.36 -9.93 -13.18
C GLU A 26 -6.11 -10.16 -12.32
N THR A 27 -6.18 -11.02 -11.29
CA THR A 27 -5.00 -11.50 -10.55
C THR A 27 -4.00 -12.18 -11.46
N ARG A 28 -4.45 -13.11 -12.32
CA ARG A 28 -3.58 -13.77 -13.28
C ARG A 28 -2.92 -12.76 -14.24
N ARG A 29 -3.67 -11.75 -14.69
CA ARG A 29 -3.12 -10.68 -15.54
C ARG A 29 -2.09 -9.83 -14.81
N LEU A 30 -2.27 -9.55 -13.51
CA LEU A 30 -1.28 -8.85 -12.70
C LEU A 30 0.00 -9.70 -12.55
N VAL A 31 -0.15 -10.96 -12.15
CA VAL A 31 1.00 -11.87 -11.92
C VAL A 31 1.83 -12.06 -13.19
N LEU A 32 1.19 -12.05 -14.36
CA LEU A 32 1.87 -12.14 -15.65
C LEU A 32 2.32 -10.77 -16.20
N ASN A 33 2.06 -9.66 -15.51
CA ASN A 33 2.46 -8.35 -15.96
C ASN A 33 3.97 -8.16 -15.80
N PRO A 34 4.71 -7.79 -16.87
CA PRO A 34 6.17 -7.69 -16.81
C PRO A 34 6.67 -6.66 -15.80
N VAL A 35 5.93 -5.57 -15.58
CA VAL A 35 6.26 -4.54 -14.60
C VAL A 35 6.16 -5.10 -13.17
N PHE A 36 5.12 -5.89 -12.90
CA PHE A 36 4.96 -6.53 -11.58
C PHE A 36 5.96 -7.67 -11.38
N LEU A 37 6.21 -8.49 -12.41
CA LEU A 37 7.23 -9.54 -12.36
C LEU A 37 8.63 -8.97 -12.08
N PHE A 38 8.97 -7.86 -12.74
CA PHE A 38 10.22 -7.15 -12.47
C PHE A 38 10.31 -6.71 -11.00
N ALA A 39 9.23 -6.14 -10.46
CA ALA A 39 9.19 -5.72 -9.06
C ALA A 39 9.41 -6.89 -8.10
N VAL A 40 8.74 -8.02 -8.32
CA VAL A 40 8.89 -9.21 -7.48
C VAL A 40 10.29 -9.80 -7.61
N ALA A 41 10.82 -9.91 -8.84
CA ALA A 41 12.17 -10.43 -9.08
C ALA A 41 13.23 -9.56 -8.39
N PHE A 42 13.10 -8.24 -8.48
CA PHE A 42 14.04 -7.31 -7.84
C PHE A 42 14.01 -7.42 -6.33
N ILE A 43 12.82 -7.43 -5.71
CA ILE A 43 12.68 -7.60 -4.26
C ILE A 43 13.26 -8.95 -3.81
N THR A 44 12.96 -10.02 -4.56
CA THR A 44 13.51 -11.35 -4.25
C THR A 44 15.03 -11.32 -4.33
N PHE A 45 15.59 -10.72 -5.36
CA PHE A 45 17.02 -10.56 -5.52
C PHE A 45 17.64 -9.74 -4.38
N ALA A 46 17.07 -8.58 -4.06
CA ALA A 46 17.56 -7.71 -2.98
C ALA A 46 17.53 -8.39 -1.60
N LEU A 47 16.48 -9.19 -1.32
CA LEU A 47 16.38 -9.95 -0.08
C LEU A 47 17.22 -11.24 -0.07
N TRP A 48 17.56 -11.76 -1.25
CA TRP A 48 18.46 -12.93 -1.38
C TRP A 48 19.93 -12.52 -1.28
N ALA A 49 20.32 -11.42 -1.94
CA ALA A 49 21.68 -10.90 -1.88
C ALA A 49 22.11 -10.57 -0.43
N GLY A 50 21.11 -10.31 0.42
CA GLY A 50 21.33 -9.97 1.82
C GLY A 50 21.99 -8.60 2.00
N PRO A 51 21.95 -8.02 3.17
CA PRO A 51 22.87 -6.95 3.53
C PRO A 51 24.28 -7.56 3.60
N ASP A 52 25.23 -6.98 2.90
CA ASP A 52 26.64 -7.36 3.05
C ASP A 52 27.01 -7.29 4.53
N ALA A 53 27.83 -8.27 5.00
CA ALA A 53 28.15 -8.48 6.41
C ALA A 53 28.99 -7.35 7.06
N GLY A 54 28.74 -6.12 6.70
CA GLY A 54 29.33 -4.89 7.21
C GLY A 54 28.41 -3.68 7.06
N GLN A 55 27.30 -3.84 6.36
CA GLN A 55 26.30 -2.77 6.23
C GLN A 55 25.34 -2.87 7.41
N THR A 56 25.55 -2.03 8.39
CA THR A 56 24.64 -1.77 9.52
C THR A 56 23.31 -1.13 9.08
N GLU A 57 22.97 -1.22 7.81
CA GLU A 57 21.97 -0.39 7.18
C GLU A 57 20.62 -1.09 7.10
N ILE A 58 19.87 -1.03 8.18
CA ILE A 58 18.41 -1.19 8.14
C ILE A 58 17.80 -0.22 7.11
N ASP A 59 18.47 0.89 6.84
CA ASP A 59 18.00 1.96 5.97
C ASP A 59 18.00 1.61 4.48
N THR A 60 18.91 0.78 3.99
CA THR A 60 19.00 0.49 2.55
C THR A 60 18.02 -0.58 2.08
N ALA A 61 17.68 -1.56 2.90
CA ALA A 61 16.74 -2.62 2.51
C ALA A 61 15.27 -2.21 2.66
N ASN A 62 15.00 -1.18 3.42
CA ASN A 62 13.67 -0.82 3.87
C ASN A 62 12.79 -0.10 2.82
N PRO A 63 13.28 0.82 1.96
CA PRO A 63 12.44 1.48 0.96
C PRO A 63 12.14 0.60 -0.26
N TYR A 64 12.92 -0.44 -0.53
CA TYR A 64 12.75 -1.26 -1.73
C TYR A 64 11.36 -1.89 -1.86
N PRO A 65 10.76 -2.52 -0.83
CA PRO A 65 9.42 -3.06 -0.96
C PRO A 65 8.37 -1.98 -1.26
N ALA A 66 8.47 -0.80 -0.64
CA ALA A 66 7.55 0.30 -0.91
C ALA A 66 7.68 0.81 -2.36
N ILE A 67 8.91 0.96 -2.87
CA ILE A 67 9.19 1.41 -4.23
C ILE A 67 8.73 0.34 -5.23
N PHE A 68 9.17 -0.89 -5.07
CA PHE A 68 8.95 -1.93 -6.07
C PHE A 68 7.54 -2.53 -5.96
N LEU A 69 7.11 -3.03 -4.80
CA LEU A 69 5.76 -3.60 -4.68
C LEU A 69 4.68 -2.51 -4.69
N GLY A 70 4.92 -1.38 -4.01
CA GLY A 70 4.00 -0.25 -3.99
C GLY A 70 3.99 0.50 -5.31
N GLY A 71 5.13 1.07 -5.73
CA GLY A 71 5.23 1.93 -6.91
C GLY A 71 5.01 1.20 -8.22
N PHE A 72 5.73 0.10 -8.48
CA PHE A 72 5.53 -0.69 -9.70
C PHE A 72 4.20 -1.45 -9.67
N GLY A 73 3.73 -1.88 -8.49
CA GLY A 73 2.38 -2.41 -8.31
C GLY A 73 1.31 -1.39 -8.69
N MET A 74 1.49 -0.11 -8.35
CA MET A 74 0.64 1.00 -8.78
C MET A 74 0.61 1.12 -10.31
N MET A 75 1.78 1.09 -10.94
CA MET A 75 1.86 1.16 -12.41
C MET A 75 1.15 -0.03 -13.06
N ALA A 76 1.41 -1.25 -12.60
CA ALA A 76 0.80 -2.46 -13.15
C ALA A 76 -0.73 -2.44 -13.03
N THR A 77 -1.28 -2.10 -11.86
CA THR A 77 -2.74 -2.02 -11.64
C THR A 77 -3.39 -0.85 -12.37
N TYR A 78 -2.69 0.27 -12.53
CA TYR A 78 -3.13 1.37 -13.39
C TYR A 78 -3.33 0.89 -14.84
N TRP A 79 -2.36 0.16 -15.40
CA TRP A 79 -2.42 -0.36 -16.76
C TRP A 79 -3.55 -1.37 -16.95
N LEU A 80 -3.72 -2.28 -15.97
CA LEU A 80 -4.84 -3.22 -15.96
C LEU A 80 -6.18 -2.48 -15.96
N THR A 81 -6.34 -1.48 -15.10
CA THR A 81 -7.56 -0.68 -14.99
C THR A 81 -7.83 0.09 -16.28
N ARG A 82 -6.80 0.67 -16.87
CA ARG A 82 -6.92 1.39 -18.14
C ARG A 82 -7.32 0.47 -19.30
N SER A 83 -6.72 -0.72 -19.40
CA SER A 83 -7.06 -1.68 -20.44
C SER A 83 -8.52 -2.16 -20.32
N MET A 84 -9.01 -2.38 -19.11
CA MET A 84 -10.41 -2.72 -18.85
C MET A 84 -11.34 -1.58 -19.27
N ARG A 85 -10.97 -0.34 -19.01
CA ARG A 85 -11.75 0.84 -19.40
C ARG A 85 -11.79 1.03 -20.91
N ALA A 86 -10.68 0.76 -21.62
CA ALA A 86 -10.65 0.83 -23.08
C ALA A 86 -11.58 -0.19 -23.74
N SER A 87 -11.84 -1.32 -23.09
CA SER A 87 -12.78 -2.35 -23.56
C SER A 87 -14.24 -2.09 -23.15
N GLU A 88 -14.54 -1.09 -22.31
CA GLU A 88 -15.91 -0.77 -21.85
C GLU A 88 -16.93 -0.62 -23.01
N PRO A 89 -16.64 0.05 -24.14
CA PRO A 89 -17.61 0.18 -25.24
C PRO A 89 -18.03 -1.16 -25.85
N VAL A 90 -17.10 -2.12 -25.90
CA VAL A 90 -17.32 -3.45 -26.48
C VAL A 90 -18.00 -4.38 -25.47
N VAL A 91 -17.72 -4.20 -24.19
CA VAL A 91 -18.19 -5.05 -23.08
C VAL A 91 -19.45 -4.48 -22.42
N GLY A 92 -19.96 -3.32 -22.89
CA GLY A 92 -21.16 -2.66 -22.32
C GLY A 92 -22.43 -3.51 -22.32
N VAL A 93 -22.46 -4.59 -23.10
CA VAL A 93 -23.57 -5.57 -23.19
C VAL A 93 -23.50 -6.65 -22.08
N THR A 94 -22.44 -6.68 -21.26
CA THR A 94 -22.32 -7.73 -20.24
C THR A 94 -23.11 -7.39 -18.96
N PRO A 95 -23.73 -8.39 -18.30
CA PRO A 95 -24.59 -8.21 -17.14
C PRO A 95 -23.84 -7.81 -15.85
N VAL A 96 -22.52 -7.58 -15.92
CA VAL A 96 -21.69 -7.29 -14.76
C VAL A 96 -21.60 -5.79 -14.54
N THR A 97 -22.06 -5.31 -13.39
CA THR A 97 -22.03 -3.89 -13.03
C THR A 97 -20.61 -3.36 -12.86
N GLN A 98 -20.39 -2.10 -13.21
CA GLN A 98 -19.09 -1.42 -13.07
C GLN A 98 -18.49 -1.48 -11.64
N PRO A 99 -19.26 -1.29 -10.56
CA PRO A 99 -18.73 -1.43 -9.19
C PRO A 99 -18.13 -2.80 -8.90
N VAL A 100 -18.76 -3.89 -9.38
CA VAL A 100 -18.25 -5.26 -9.18
C VAL A 100 -16.91 -5.45 -9.89
N ARG A 101 -16.78 -4.92 -11.10
CA ARG A 101 -15.48 -4.97 -11.84
C ARG A 101 -14.40 -4.17 -11.14
N THR A 102 -14.73 -2.98 -10.66
CA THR A 102 -13.78 -2.14 -9.91
C THR A 102 -13.38 -2.79 -8.59
N ALA A 103 -14.33 -3.40 -7.87
CA ALA A 103 -14.05 -4.16 -6.65
C ALA A 103 -13.12 -5.37 -6.92
N ALA A 104 -13.32 -6.08 -8.04
CA ALA A 104 -12.45 -7.17 -8.44
C ALA A 104 -11.01 -6.68 -8.72
N LEU A 105 -10.85 -5.51 -9.36
CA LEU A 105 -9.52 -4.89 -9.54
C LEU A 105 -8.89 -4.47 -8.22
N CYS A 106 -9.67 -3.92 -7.28
CA CYS A 106 -9.14 -3.60 -5.94
C CYS A 106 -8.69 -4.86 -5.20
N ALA A 107 -9.40 -6.00 -5.36
CA ALA A 107 -9.00 -7.27 -4.76
C ALA A 107 -7.65 -7.80 -5.30
N VAL A 108 -7.25 -7.42 -6.52
CA VAL A 108 -5.93 -7.76 -7.07
C VAL A 108 -4.78 -7.21 -6.23
N ALA A 109 -4.99 -6.10 -5.51
CA ALA A 109 -3.99 -5.52 -4.61
C ALA A 109 -3.60 -6.45 -3.45
N LEU A 110 -4.39 -7.48 -3.16
CA LEU A 110 -4.05 -8.52 -2.17
C LEU A 110 -2.82 -9.34 -2.57
N VAL A 111 -2.48 -9.41 -3.86
CA VAL A 111 -1.29 -10.14 -4.34
C VAL A 111 -0.01 -9.43 -3.92
N PRO A 112 0.24 -8.15 -4.32
CA PRO A 112 1.41 -7.43 -3.83
C PRO A 112 1.40 -7.26 -2.31
N PHE A 113 0.24 -7.16 -1.66
CA PHE A 113 0.14 -7.18 -0.19
C PHE A 113 0.67 -8.50 0.40
N ALA A 114 0.31 -9.66 -0.16
CA ALA A 114 0.86 -10.94 0.26
C ALA A 114 2.37 -11.04 0.01
N CYS A 115 2.85 -10.52 -1.15
CA CYS A 115 4.29 -10.40 -1.41
C CYS A 115 4.99 -9.51 -0.38
N GLY A 116 4.34 -8.41 0.06
CA GLY A 116 4.84 -7.55 1.13
C GLY A 116 5.00 -8.29 2.47
N TRP A 117 4.04 -9.14 2.83
CA TRP A 117 4.17 -10.00 4.02
C TRP A 117 5.31 -11.00 3.90
N LEU A 118 5.47 -11.64 2.74
CA LEU A 118 6.60 -12.57 2.49
C LEU A 118 7.94 -11.84 2.56
N ALA A 119 8.02 -10.63 1.99
CA ALA A 119 9.20 -9.78 2.08
C ALA A 119 9.52 -9.40 3.54
N LEU A 120 8.49 -9.03 4.33
CA LEU A 120 8.64 -8.73 5.75
C LEU A 120 9.15 -9.95 6.53
N LEU A 121 8.56 -11.12 6.32
CA LEU A 121 8.99 -12.36 6.98
C LEU A 121 10.46 -12.68 6.66
N ARG A 122 10.86 -12.52 5.40
CA ARG A 122 12.25 -12.72 5.00
C ARG A 122 13.17 -11.66 5.62
N PHE A 123 12.75 -10.41 5.64
CA PHE A 123 13.51 -9.32 6.28
C PHE A 123 13.76 -9.58 7.77
N VAL A 124 12.73 -10.01 8.51
CA VAL A 124 12.84 -10.34 9.94
C VAL A 124 13.73 -11.59 10.18
N GLN A 125 13.82 -12.51 9.22
CA GLN A 125 14.78 -13.62 9.29
C GLN A 125 16.22 -13.16 9.13
N LEU A 126 16.47 -12.16 8.27
CA LEU A 126 17.80 -11.59 8.05
C LEU A 126 18.21 -10.69 9.20
N ILE A 127 17.29 -9.84 9.69
CA ILE A 127 17.51 -8.90 10.79
C ILE A 127 16.41 -9.13 11.84
N PRO A 128 16.67 -9.96 12.86
CA PRO A 128 15.68 -10.24 13.91
C PRO A 128 15.21 -8.96 14.61
N VAL A 129 13.92 -8.90 14.94
CA VAL A 129 13.30 -7.75 15.64
C VAL A 129 13.99 -7.43 16.98
N SER A 130 14.66 -8.41 17.59
CA SER A 130 15.47 -8.24 18.79
C SER A 130 16.83 -7.59 18.54
N SER A 131 17.23 -7.40 17.28
CA SER A 131 18.53 -6.81 16.94
C SER A 131 18.72 -5.43 17.58
N PRO A 132 19.90 -5.14 18.15
CA PRO A 132 20.23 -3.81 18.69
C PRO A 132 20.23 -2.72 17.60
N LEU A 133 20.34 -3.11 16.32
CA LEU A 133 20.27 -2.20 15.17
C LEU A 133 18.97 -1.36 15.11
N TYR A 134 17.89 -1.85 15.74
CA TYR A 134 16.64 -1.07 15.84
C TYR A 134 16.64 -0.03 16.98
N GLY A 135 17.75 0.12 17.67
CA GLY A 135 17.84 1.05 18.80
C GLY A 135 16.88 0.70 19.96
N PRO A 136 16.52 1.67 20.79
CA PRO A 136 15.75 1.48 22.03
C PRO A 136 14.24 1.29 21.81
N PHE A 137 13.77 1.07 20.59
CA PHE A 137 12.36 0.84 20.32
C PHE A 137 11.84 -0.46 20.93
N SER A 138 10.61 -0.43 21.42
CA SER A 138 9.94 -1.65 21.84
C SER A 138 9.75 -2.60 20.65
N PRO A 139 9.76 -3.92 20.85
CA PRO A 139 9.56 -4.88 19.76
C PRO A 139 8.28 -4.63 18.96
N SER A 140 7.19 -4.21 19.64
CA SER A 140 5.93 -3.88 18.98
C SER A 140 6.04 -2.65 18.06
N ALA A 141 6.78 -1.62 18.48
CA ALA A 141 7.00 -0.43 17.66
C ALA A 141 7.86 -0.76 16.42
N ARG A 142 8.88 -1.61 16.57
CA ARG A 142 9.71 -2.09 15.46
C ARG A 142 8.86 -2.82 14.41
N VAL A 143 8.01 -3.76 14.86
CA VAL A 143 7.07 -4.45 13.97
C VAL A 143 6.14 -3.46 13.27
N ALA A 144 5.61 -2.48 13.98
CA ALA A 144 4.73 -1.48 13.37
C ALA A 144 5.46 -0.65 12.30
N VAL A 145 6.69 -0.23 12.54
CA VAL A 145 7.52 0.47 11.55
C VAL A 145 7.69 -0.38 10.30
N LEU A 146 8.11 -1.63 10.46
CA LEU A 146 8.34 -2.55 9.33
C LEU A 146 7.04 -2.82 8.54
N VAL A 147 5.92 -3.06 9.23
CA VAL A 147 4.61 -3.23 8.57
C VAL A 147 4.22 -1.99 7.79
N GLY A 148 4.37 -0.80 8.37
CA GLY A 148 4.06 0.48 7.73
C GLY A 148 4.94 0.78 6.51
N GLN A 149 6.19 0.30 6.51
CA GLN A 149 7.13 0.57 5.42
C GLN A 149 7.12 -0.51 4.32
N ILE A 150 6.85 -1.76 4.65
CA ILE A 150 6.94 -2.88 3.72
C ILE A 150 5.56 -3.31 3.23
N VAL A 151 4.65 -3.58 4.18
CA VAL A 151 3.38 -4.27 3.88
C VAL A 151 2.32 -3.31 3.39
N ILE A 152 2.13 -2.19 4.08
CA ILE A 152 1.05 -1.26 3.72
C ILE A 152 1.29 -0.57 2.37
N PRO A 153 2.52 -0.13 2.01
CA PRO A 153 2.78 0.40 0.67
C PRO A 153 2.51 -0.61 -0.44
N ALA A 154 2.80 -1.90 -0.21
CA ALA A 154 2.50 -2.97 -1.16
C ALA A 154 0.99 -3.16 -1.40
N LEU A 155 0.14 -2.77 -0.44
CA LEU A 155 -1.32 -2.70 -0.61
C LEU A 155 -1.75 -1.37 -1.24
N GLY A 156 -1.26 -0.26 -0.68
CA GLY A 156 -1.72 1.10 -0.99
C GLY A 156 -1.38 1.55 -2.41
N GLY A 157 -0.17 1.25 -2.87
CA GLY A 157 0.26 1.58 -4.22
C GLY A 157 -0.65 1.00 -5.31
N PRO A 158 -0.88 -0.32 -5.34
CA PRO A 158 -1.84 -0.94 -6.27
C PRO A 158 -3.25 -0.37 -6.20
N LEU A 159 -3.79 -0.12 -4.99
CA LEU A 159 -5.10 0.51 -4.83
C LEU A 159 -5.15 1.93 -5.40
N LEU A 160 -4.09 2.70 -5.20
CA LEU A 160 -3.94 4.02 -5.80
C LEU A 160 -3.86 3.93 -7.33
N GLY A 161 -3.17 2.92 -7.86
CA GLY A 161 -3.12 2.62 -9.30
C GLY A 161 -4.50 2.35 -9.89
N VAL A 162 -5.34 1.57 -9.20
CA VAL A 162 -6.73 1.35 -9.60
C VAL A 162 -7.53 2.65 -9.58
N ALA A 163 -7.44 3.43 -8.51
CA ALA A 163 -8.13 4.73 -8.41
C ALA A 163 -7.71 5.66 -9.54
N LEU A 164 -6.41 5.82 -9.75
CA LEU A 164 -5.86 6.66 -10.82
C LEU A 164 -6.32 6.20 -12.20
N GLY A 165 -6.27 4.89 -12.50
CA GLY A 165 -6.71 4.32 -13.78
C GLY A 165 -8.20 4.51 -14.05
N ARG A 166 -9.02 4.63 -13.01
CA ARG A 166 -10.43 4.96 -13.13
C ARG A 166 -10.68 6.42 -13.49
N TRP A 167 -9.89 7.36 -12.98
CA TRP A 167 -10.15 8.79 -13.13
C TRP A 167 -9.29 9.45 -14.22
N VAL A 168 -8.04 9.09 -14.35
CA VAL A 168 -7.08 9.74 -15.24
C VAL A 168 -6.98 8.99 -16.58
N ARG A 169 -7.03 9.76 -17.67
CA ARG A 169 -6.94 9.21 -19.05
C ARG A 169 -5.52 9.19 -19.60
N PHE A 170 -4.64 10.00 -19.04
CA PHE A 170 -3.28 10.18 -19.53
C PHE A 170 -2.46 8.88 -19.36
N PRO A 171 -1.85 8.34 -20.43
CA PRO A 171 -1.18 7.02 -20.37
C PRO A 171 -0.01 6.94 -19.40
N GLY A 172 0.69 8.04 -19.19
CA GLY A 172 1.84 8.16 -18.29
C GLY A 172 1.49 8.52 -16.83
N ALA A 173 0.19 8.67 -16.47
CA ALA A 173 -0.21 9.21 -15.16
C ALA A 173 0.39 8.45 -13.97
N ALA A 174 0.44 7.13 -14.03
CA ALA A 174 1.00 6.33 -12.95
C ALA A 174 2.51 6.51 -12.81
N PHE A 175 3.21 6.66 -13.92
CA PHE A 175 4.65 6.93 -13.92
C PHE A 175 4.95 8.33 -13.37
N VAL A 176 4.21 9.35 -13.82
CA VAL A 176 4.35 10.72 -13.30
C VAL A 176 4.06 10.76 -11.81
N LEU A 177 2.96 10.12 -11.35
CA LEU A 177 2.62 10.05 -9.94
C LEU A 177 3.70 9.30 -9.13
N PHE A 178 4.26 8.23 -9.67
CA PHE A 178 5.38 7.52 -9.06
C PHE A 178 6.58 8.43 -8.86
N LEU A 179 6.97 9.18 -9.89
CA LEU A 179 8.08 10.15 -9.80
C LEU A 179 7.80 11.26 -8.79
N LEU A 180 6.57 11.76 -8.74
CA LEU A 180 6.17 12.78 -7.76
C LEU A 180 6.24 12.25 -6.32
N ILE A 181 5.73 11.04 -6.07
CA ILE A 181 5.78 10.42 -4.75
C ILE A 181 7.22 10.13 -4.36
N TYR A 182 7.99 9.51 -5.27
CA TYR A 182 9.40 9.19 -5.03
C TYR A 182 10.24 10.44 -4.81
N GLY A 183 10.07 11.45 -5.66
CA GLY A 183 10.76 12.74 -5.53
C GLY A 183 10.40 13.46 -4.23
N TRP A 184 9.11 13.45 -3.83
CA TRP A 184 8.67 13.99 -2.55
C TRP A 184 9.32 13.28 -1.37
N VAL A 185 9.30 11.95 -1.38
CA VAL A 185 9.93 11.15 -0.34
C VAL A 185 11.43 11.41 -0.25
N SER A 186 12.14 11.42 -1.40
CA SER A 186 13.56 11.73 -1.46
C SER A 186 13.87 13.13 -0.94
N LEU A 187 13.07 14.13 -1.33
CA LEU A 187 13.20 15.50 -0.83
C LEU A 187 13.04 15.56 0.69
N VAL A 188 12.00 14.93 1.22
CA VAL A 188 11.75 14.89 2.67
C VAL A 188 12.89 14.18 3.39
N THR A 189 13.44 13.11 2.83
CA THR A 189 14.60 12.40 3.40
C THR A 189 15.82 13.31 3.46
N ILE A 190 16.16 14.02 2.37
CA ILE A 190 17.28 14.95 2.33
C ILE A 190 17.09 16.09 3.34
N LEU A 191 15.90 16.69 3.40
CA LEU A 191 15.58 17.74 4.37
C LEU A 191 15.69 17.24 5.81
N THR A 192 15.33 15.97 6.03
CA THR A 192 15.43 15.33 7.35
C THR A 192 16.86 15.13 7.78
N MET A 193 17.74 14.73 6.87
CA MET A 193 19.18 14.59 7.14
C MET A 193 19.85 15.93 7.46
N SER A 194 19.45 17.00 6.78
CA SER A 194 20.07 18.32 6.94
C SER A 194 19.46 19.17 8.07
N HIS A 195 18.21 18.95 8.46
CA HIS A 195 17.46 19.81 9.38
C HIS A 195 16.59 19.02 10.36
N ALA A 196 17.11 17.96 10.91
CA ALA A 196 16.39 17.00 11.77
C ALA A 196 15.60 17.62 12.94
N SER A 197 16.06 18.76 13.45
CA SER A 197 15.45 19.44 14.62
C SER A 197 14.30 20.38 14.29
N SER A 198 14.01 20.65 13.01
CA SER A 198 12.97 21.62 12.65
C SER A 198 11.56 21.04 12.75
N ALA A 199 10.63 21.80 13.39
CA ALA A 199 9.22 21.41 13.49
C ALA A 199 8.57 21.25 12.09
N LEU A 200 9.01 22.02 11.11
CA LEU A 200 8.53 21.95 9.73
C LEU A 200 8.85 20.58 9.11
N VAL A 201 10.09 20.11 9.25
CA VAL A 201 10.51 18.79 8.74
C VAL A 201 9.73 17.67 9.40
N ALA A 202 9.48 17.76 10.71
CA ALA A 202 8.65 16.78 11.43
C ALA A 202 7.22 16.68 10.86
N VAL A 203 6.63 17.82 10.46
CA VAL A 203 5.30 17.86 9.81
C VAL A 203 5.36 17.34 8.39
N LEU A 204 6.33 17.76 7.59
CA LEU A 204 6.47 17.33 6.19
C LEU A 204 6.63 15.82 6.06
N ARG A 205 7.31 15.19 7.02
CA ARG A 205 7.47 13.73 7.08
C ARG A 205 6.16 12.98 7.20
N LEU A 206 5.19 13.51 7.91
CA LEU A 206 3.86 12.89 8.02
C LEU A 206 3.17 12.77 6.66
N PHE A 207 3.45 13.70 5.74
CA PHE A 207 2.92 13.67 4.38
C PHE A 207 3.75 12.85 3.39
N ALA A 208 4.87 12.29 3.82
CA ALA A 208 5.65 11.35 3.00
C ALA A 208 4.99 9.97 2.84
N GLY A 209 3.80 9.81 3.32
CA GLY A 209 2.71 8.84 3.11
C GLY A 209 3.03 7.35 3.12
N PHE A 210 4.02 6.91 2.40
CA PHE A 210 4.35 5.48 2.23
C PHE A 210 5.75 5.11 2.75
N THR A 211 6.42 6.08 3.35
CA THR A 211 7.73 5.90 3.91
C THR A 211 7.79 6.63 5.24
N PHE A 212 8.32 6.04 6.24
CA PHE A 212 8.94 6.67 7.38
C PHE A 212 8.18 6.78 8.70
N PHE A 213 8.58 5.88 9.45
CA PHE A 213 9.52 6.17 10.53
C PHE A 213 10.90 5.69 10.09
N ALA A 214 11.71 6.52 9.43
CA ALA A 214 13.06 6.16 9.08
C ALA A 214 13.87 5.95 10.35
N LEU A 215 14.39 4.75 10.51
CA LEU A 215 15.50 4.49 11.40
C LEU A 215 16.73 4.95 10.60
N HIS A 216 17.21 6.14 10.87
CA HIS A 216 18.45 6.63 10.27
C HIS A 216 19.58 6.23 11.21
N SER A 217 20.51 5.42 10.73
CA SER A 217 21.76 5.12 11.39
C SER A 217 22.84 6.00 10.76
N ASP A 218 23.08 7.16 11.32
CA ASP A 218 24.37 7.82 11.10
C ASP A 218 25.45 7.01 11.83
N ALA A 219 26.67 7.06 11.31
CA ALA A 219 27.82 6.31 11.83
C ALA A 219 28.01 6.52 13.35
N GLY A 220 27.26 5.78 14.15
CA GLY A 220 27.28 5.81 15.61
C GLY A 220 25.97 6.15 16.32
N GLY A 221 24.88 6.46 15.62
CA GLY A 221 23.63 6.80 16.28
C GLY A 221 22.38 6.40 15.52
N VAL A 222 21.36 5.95 16.24
CA VAL A 222 20.03 5.71 15.69
C VAL A 222 19.16 6.92 16.01
N THR A 223 18.68 7.63 15.00
CA THR A 223 17.75 8.73 15.18
C THR A 223 16.31 8.24 15.10
N ALA A 224 15.64 8.19 16.24
CA ALA A 224 14.22 7.92 16.31
C ALA A 224 13.41 9.19 16.13
N TRP A 225 12.38 9.13 15.31
CA TRP A 225 11.51 10.27 15.07
C TRP A 225 10.33 10.27 16.03
N ARG A 226 9.86 11.46 16.39
CA ARG A 226 8.63 11.64 17.18
C ARG A 226 7.45 11.06 16.43
N GLY A 227 6.54 10.42 17.15
CA GLY A 227 5.27 9.95 16.63
C GLY A 227 4.95 8.50 16.98
N SER A 228 3.75 8.07 16.64
CA SER A 228 3.29 6.70 16.90
C SER A 228 3.19 5.90 15.60
N PRO A 229 4.00 4.84 15.43
CA PRO A 229 3.96 4.01 14.23
C PRO A 229 2.62 3.30 14.05
N TRP A 230 1.91 2.98 15.12
CA TRP A 230 0.58 2.34 15.06
C TRP A 230 -0.49 3.27 14.49
N PHE A 231 -0.55 4.52 14.94
CA PHE A 231 -1.48 5.50 14.37
C PHE A 231 -1.11 5.85 12.92
N PHE A 232 0.17 5.81 12.59
CA PHE A 232 0.63 6.00 11.21
C PHE A 232 0.17 4.86 10.28
N ILE A 233 0.24 3.59 10.72
CA ILE A 233 -0.37 2.46 9.99
C ILE A 233 -1.87 2.69 9.80
N GLY A 234 -2.57 3.09 10.86
CA GLY A 234 -4.00 3.40 10.79
C GLY A 234 -4.31 4.46 9.74
N TRP A 235 -3.51 5.53 9.68
CA TRP A 235 -3.62 6.58 8.68
C TRP A 235 -3.38 6.04 7.25
N GLN A 236 -2.32 5.26 7.04
CA GLN A 236 -2.05 4.63 5.75
C GLN A 236 -3.21 3.71 5.30
N LEU A 237 -3.78 2.92 6.22
CA LEU A 237 -4.94 2.08 5.93
C LEU A 237 -6.18 2.91 5.59
N ALA A 238 -6.38 4.05 6.24
CA ALA A 238 -7.45 4.99 5.89
C ALA A 238 -7.25 5.55 4.47
N LEU A 239 -6.00 5.87 4.06
CA LEU A 239 -5.70 6.25 2.68
C LEU A 239 -5.97 5.12 1.68
N CYS A 240 -5.66 3.87 2.03
CA CYS A 240 -6.02 2.70 1.22
C CYS A 240 -7.55 2.59 1.04
N ALA A 241 -8.32 2.77 2.11
CA ALA A 241 -9.78 2.78 2.06
C ALA A 241 -10.31 3.93 1.19
N ILE A 242 -9.75 5.12 1.31
CA ILE A 242 -10.07 6.27 0.46
C ILE A 242 -9.80 5.94 -1.02
N ALA A 243 -8.66 5.33 -1.35
CA ALA A 243 -8.35 4.94 -2.72
C ALA A 243 -9.38 3.97 -3.30
N VAL A 244 -9.81 2.96 -2.52
CA VAL A 244 -10.89 2.03 -2.92
C VAL A 244 -12.21 2.77 -3.15
N LEU A 245 -12.62 3.63 -2.21
CA LEU A 245 -13.86 4.39 -2.31
C LEU A 245 -13.86 5.35 -3.51
N VAL A 246 -12.73 6.03 -3.76
CA VAL A 246 -12.54 6.89 -4.94
C VAL A 246 -12.63 6.07 -6.23
N ALA A 247 -12.04 4.88 -6.27
CA ALA A 247 -12.14 4.00 -7.44
C ALA A 247 -13.59 3.58 -7.71
N LEU A 248 -14.34 3.22 -6.66
CA LEU A 248 -15.73 2.79 -6.75
C LEU A 248 -16.69 3.95 -7.08
N LEU A 249 -16.39 5.16 -6.63
CA LEU A 249 -17.24 6.34 -6.81
C LEU A 249 -17.56 6.63 -8.28
N ARG A 250 -16.61 6.38 -9.17
CA ARG A 250 -16.78 6.66 -10.60
C ARG A 250 -17.87 5.84 -11.29
N GLY A 251 -18.13 4.62 -10.81
CA GLY A 251 -19.15 3.73 -11.36
C GLY A 251 -20.42 3.66 -10.50
N ALA A 252 -20.52 4.52 -9.49
CA ALA A 252 -21.62 4.50 -8.56
C ALA A 252 -22.68 5.56 -8.92
N GLU A 253 -23.97 5.17 -8.86
CA GLU A 253 -25.09 6.02 -9.15
C GLU A 253 -26.12 6.02 -8.00
N GLY A 254 -26.97 7.02 -7.97
CA GLY A 254 -28.10 7.14 -7.04
C GLY A 254 -27.68 6.98 -5.56
N ARG A 255 -28.40 6.15 -4.83
CA ARG A 255 -28.18 5.91 -3.39
C ARG A 255 -26.79 5.33 -3.06
N VAL A 256 -26.22 4.53 -3.97
CA VAL A 256 -24.89 3.95 -3.78
C VAL A 256 -23.83 5.04 -3.78
N ARG A 257 -23.89 5.97 -4.73
CA ARG A 257 -23.00 7.13 -4.80
C ARG A 257 -23.04 7.96 -3.52
N THR A 258 -24.24 8.25 -3.01
CA THR A 258 -24.39 9.00 -1.75
C THR A 258 -23.75 8.27 -0.56
N ARG A 259 -23.90 6.95 -0.48
CA ARG A 259 -23.25 6.13 0.57
C ARG A 259 -21.73 6.19 0.47
N ILE A 260 -21.17 6.07 -0.74
CA ILE A 260 -19.72 6.14 -0.96
C ILE A 260 -19.19 7.53 -0.60
N ILE A 261 -19.89 8.61 -0.95
CA ILE A 261 -19.48 9.98 -0.58
C ILE A 261 -19.47 10.15 0.95
N ARG A 262 -20.48 9.64 1.65
CA ARG A 262 -20.50 9.66 3.12
C ARG A 262 -19.35 8.85 3.71
N ALA A 263 -19.09 7.66 3.18
CA ALA A 263 -17.97 6.81 3.61
C ALA A 263 -16.61 7.49 3.35
N LEU A 264 -16.45 8.21 2.22
CA LEU A 264 -15.28 9.04 1.94
C LEU A 264 -15.09 10.16 2.96
N GLY A 265 -16.18 10.85 3.33
CA GLY A 265 -16.13 11.87 4.37
C GLY A 265 -15.66 11.30 5.71
N ILE A 266 -16.24 10.17 6.14
CA ILE A 266 -15.86 9.47 7.37
C ILE A 266 -14.40 9.01 7.31
N ALA A 267 -13.98 8.39 6.21
CA ALA A 267 -12.61 7.93 6.03
C ALA A 267 -11.61 9.10 6.00
N GLY A 268 -11.99 10.23 5.39
CA GLY A 268 -11.18 11.46 5.39
C GLY A 268 -10.98 12.03 6.79
N VAL A 269 -12.07 12.13 7.57
CA VAL A 269 -11.99 12.60 8.97
C VAL A 269 -11.15 11.62 9.80
N ALA A 270 -11.38 10.32 9.67
CA ALA A 270 -10.60 9.29 10.36
C ALA A 270 -9.10 9.38 9.99
N ALA A 271 -8.78 9.56 8.70
CA ALA A 271 -7.41 9.75 8.25
C ALA A 271 -6.76 10.99 8.88
N LEU A 272 -7.48 12.11 8.95
CA LEU A 272 -6.98 13.33 9.59
C LEU A 272 -6.73 13.13 11.09
N ILE A 273 -7.67 12.52 11.80
CA ILE A 273 -7.51 12.22 13.24
C ILE A 273 -6.30 11.31 13.46
N LEU A 274 -6.18 10.23 12.68
CA LEU A 274 -5.07 9.29 12.77
C LEU A 274 -3.74 9.95 12.45
N LEU A 275 -3.70 10.88 11.47
CA LEU A 275 -2.51 11.66 11.16
C LEU A 275 -2.08 12.55 12.33
N VAL A 276 -3.03 13.24 12.96
CA VAL A 276 -2.77 14.08 14.14
C VAL A 276 -2.28 13.21 15.32
N LEU A 277 -2.92 12.07 15.56
CA LEU A 277 -2.49 11.13 16.61
C LEU A 277 -1.11 10.53 16.30
N ALA A 278 -0.81 10.25 15.02
CA ALA A 278 0.51 9.80 14.61
C ALA A 278 1.59 10.86 14.86
N ALA A 279 1.24 12.14 14.71
CA ALA A 279 2.15 13.25 14.96
C ALA A 279 2.39 13.53 16.43
N LEU A 280 1.32 13.52 17.23
CA LEU A 280 1.33 13.95 18.63
C LEU A 280 1.57 12.79 19.60
N GLY A 281 1.18 11.57 19.24
CA GLY A 281 1.27 10.39 20.08
C GLY A 281 2.57 9.62 19.87
N GLY A 282 3.17 9.12 20.94
CA GLY A 282 4.27 8.16 20.86
C GLY A 282 5.64 8.70 21.24
N PHE A 283 6.66 8.40 20.45
CA PHE A 283 8.05 8.70 20.83
C PHE A 283 8.30 10.20 21.01
N THR A 284 8.82 10.55 22.17
CA THR A 284 9.12 11.94 22.55
C THR A 284 10.58 12.34 22.39
N TYR A 285 11.45 11.41 21.97
CA TYR A 285 12.88 11.60 21.99
C TYR A 285 13.49 11.70 20.58
N PRO A 286 14.36 12.68 20.32
CA PRO A 286 15.47 12.49 19.41
C PRO A 286 16.49 11.63 20.17
N LEU A 287 16.61 10.35 19.78
CA LEU A 287 17.65 9.50 20.32
C LEU A 287 18.89 9.68 19.45
N THR A 288 19.76 10.54 19.88
CA THR A 288 21.18 10.48 19.55
C THR A 288 21.83 9.59 20.62
N VAL A 289 22.19 8.38 20.28
CA VAL A 289 23.13 7.55 21.05
C VAL A 289 24.38 7.49 20.30
#